data_3083d304597432378c89f8deb2d8ad68
#
_entry.id   3083d304597432378c89f8deb2d8ad68
#
_cell.length_a   1.000
_cell.length_b   1.000
_cell.length_c   1.000
_cell.angle_alpha   90.00
_cell.angle_beta   90.00
_cell.angle_gamma   90.00
#
_symmetry.space_group_name_H-M   'P 1'
#
loop_
_entity.id
_entity.type
_entity.pdbx_description
1 polymer ?
#
loop_
_entity_poly.entity_id
_entity_poly.type
_entity_poly.pdbx_seq_one_letter_code
_entity_poly.pdbx_strand_id
1 'polypeptide(L)'
;MFAIIAPATALTPCGNCGSDEVRMRSRASSSSRRTAQVVCARCSARSELCVGADAEAKAAKAWGHKHHAPPAPPAARVVRDRVSVPEPTLQRDPLELIARMLVGGSYREPSDGRSSMPPLTSADIAGAVGMMRDSVAKQAVMAVALRGQGVSLSSLGRTLAKRVMRQIQWQRRSGAKPALRMDDPADRWRMRLVLQDAVNDLVWPERKIAAQDAAKAAKMRKGDYLRVYGLASTALRQTLDDGRKEFCGRLFNQ
;
A
#
# COMPACT_ATOMS: atom_id res chain seq x y z
N MET A 1 7.90 -36.28 -16.82
CA MET A 1 8.33 -37.29 -15.82
C MET A 1 9.53 -36.71 -15.07
N PHE A 2 9.45 -36.54 -13.78
CA PHE A 2 10.58 -36.10 -12.95
C PHE A 2 11.25 -37.33 -12.36
N ALA A 3 12.51 -37.59 -12.73
CA ALA A 3 13.29 -38.61 -12.08
C ALA A 3 13.78 -38.10 -10.74
N ILE A 4 13.39 -38.76 -9.67
CA ILE A 4 13.95 -38.55 -8.32
C ILE A 4 15.21 -39.43 -8.29
N ILE A 5 16.35 -38.80 -8.55
CA ILE A 5 17.66 -39.47 -8.39
C ILE A 5 18.07 -39.22 -6.94
N ALA A 6 18.27 -40.25 -6.18
CA ALA A 6 18.87 -40.17 -4.85
C ALA A 6 20.28 -39.55 -4.99
N PRO A 7 20.61 -38.46 -4.32
CA PRO A 7 21.90 -37.83 -4.45
C PRO A 7 22.99 -38.68 -3.78
N ALA A 8 24.09 -38.86 -4.48
CA ALA A 8 25.30 -39.51 -3.92
C ALA A 8 26.01 -38.65 -2.83
N THR A 9 25.56 -37.42 -2.64
CA THR A 9 26.04 -36.48 -1.61
C THR A 9 24.93 -36.23 -0.60
N ALA A 10 25.18 -36.50 0.66
CA ALA A 10 24.27 -36.17 1.76
C ALA A 10 24.03 -34.67 1.78
N LEU A 11 22.78 -34.24 1.53
CA LEU A 11 22.38 -32.85 1.60
C LEU A 11 22.28 -32.43 3.07
N THR A 12 22.76 -31.24 3.37
CA THR A 12 22.65 -30.67 4.71
C THR A 12 21.20 -30.35 5.08
N PRO A 13 20.81 -30.51 6.36
CA PRO A 13 19.47 -30.14 6.82
C PRO A 13 19.09 -28.72 6.44
N CYS A 14 17.80 -28.45 6.34
CA CYS A 14 17.30 -27.14 5.99
C CYS A 14 17.58 -26.11 7.10
N GLY A 15 18.44 -25.12 6.86
CA GLY A 15 18.76 -24.09 7.83
C GLY A 15 17.58 -23.18 8.23
N ASN A 16 16.46 -23.23 7.48
CA ASN A 16 15.27 -22.45 7.79
C ASN A 16 14.32 -23.15 8.78
N CYS A 17 14.17 -24.48 8.68
CA CYS A 17 13.23 -25.23 9.53
C CYS A 17 13.84 -26.47 10.20
N GLY A 18 15.13 -26.69 10.05
CA GLY A 18 15.86 -27.84 10.66
C GLY A 18 15.50 -29.22 10.10
N SER A 19 14.66 -29.30 9.07
CA SER A 19 14.19 -30.59 8.54
C SER A 19 15.24 -31.26 7.68
N ASP A 20 15.41 -32.58 7.85
CA ASP A 20 16.26 -33.43 7.02
C ASP A 20 15.60 -33.81 5.68
N GLU A 21 14.31 -33.50 5.52
CA GLU A 21 13.57 -33.78 4.30
C GLU A 21 13.93 -32.80 3.18
N VAL A 22 15.17 -32.83 2.74
CA VAL A 22 15.70 -32.00 1.67
C VAL A 22 15.88 -32.88 0.42
N ARG A 23 15.35 -32.41 -0.71
CA ARG A 23 15.36 -33.17 -1.97
C ARG A 23 15.98 -32.36 -3.10
N MET A 24 16.80 -33.01 -3.92
CA MET A 24 17.30 -32.43 -5.15
C MET A 24 16.28 -32.67 -6.27
N ARG A 25 15.92 -31.62 -6.98
CA ARG A 25 15.12 -31.68 -8.20
C ARG A 25 16.02 -31.38 -9.38
N SER A 26 16.25 -32.39 -10.23
CA SER A 26 16.99 -32.19 -11.47
C SER A 26 16.09 -32.44 -12.68
N ARG A 27 16.31 -31.68 -13.73
CA ARG A 27 15.64 -31.85 -15.04
C ARG A 27 16.69 -31.87 -16.14
N ALA A 28 16.70 -32.94 -16.87
CA ALA A 28 17.47 -33.03 -18.12
C ALA A 28 16.64 -32.42 -19.27
N SER A 29 17.16 -31.41 -19.93
CA SER A 29 16.64 -30.96 -21.23
C SER A 29 17.34 -31.73 -22.34
N SER A 30 16.67 -31.93 -23.46
CA SER A 30 17.13 -32.74 -24.61
C SER A 30 18.44 -32.28 -25.28
N SER A 31 18.97 -31.14 -24.85
CA SER A 31 20.27 -30.61 -25.29
C SER A 31 21.14 -30.42 -24.05
N SER A 32 22.08 -31.28 -23.79
CA SER A 32 23.23 -31.17 -22.85
C SER A 32 23.14 -30.19 -21.63
N ARG A 33 22.07 -29.48 -21.44
CA ARG A 33 21.82 -28.56 -20.32
C ARG A 33 20.97 -29.24 -19.24
N ARG A 34 21.62 -29.62 -18.14
CA ARG A 34 20.93 -30.08 -16.93
C ARG A 34 20.62 -28.87 -16.05
N THR A 35 19.46 -28.89 -15.43
CA THR A 35 19.09 -27.90 -14.40
C THR A 35 18.85 -28.63 -13.10
N ALA A 36 19.37 -28.09 -11.99
CA ALA A 36 19.19 -28.68 -10.67
C ALA A 36 18.88 -27.60 -9.62
N GLN A 37 18.05 -27.96 -8.65
CA GLN A 37 17.68 -27.11 -7.53
C GLN A 37 17.40 -27.98 -6.32
N VAL A 38 17.85 -27.56 -5.14
CA VAL A 38 17.55 -28.21 -3.86
C VAL A 38 16.31 -27.57 -3.25
N VAL A 39 15.38 -28.38 -2.75
CA VAL A 39 14.11 -27.94 -2.15
C VAL A 39 13.86 -28.67 -0.84
N CYS A 40 13.52 -27.96 0.20
CA CYS A 40 13.02 -28.55 1.44
C CYS A 40 11.55 -28.94 1.29
N ALA A 41 11.21 -30.19 1.61
CA ALA A 41 9.85 -30.68 1.51
C ALA A 41 8.92 -30.04 2.57
N ARG A 42 9.46 -29.66 3.74
CA ARG A 42 8.67 -29.14 4.85
C ARG A 42 8.34 -27.65 4.74
N CYS A 43 9.32 -26.78 4.43
CA CYS A 43 9.12 -25.32 4.40
C CYS A 43 9.20 -24.71 3.01
N SER A 44 9.39 -25.54 1.96
CA SER A 44 9.52 -25.10 0.56
C SER A 44 10.68 -24.14 0.27
N ALA A 45 11.65 -23.98 1.20
CA ALA A 45 12.87 -23.24 0.93
C ALA A 45 13.62 -23.85 -0.25
N ARG A 46 14.21 -23.00 -1.11
CA ARG A 46 14.86 -23.43 -2.36
C ARG A 46 16.26 -22.84 -2.47
N SER A 47 17.19 -23.63 -3.08
CA SER A 47 18.46 -23.09 -3.55
C SER A 47 18.27 -22.27 -4.81
N GLU A 48 19.33 -21.65 -5.30
CA GLU A 48 19.35 -21.09 -6.66
C GLU A 48 19.24 -22.21 -7.69
N LEU A 49 18.64 -21.88 -8.84
CA LEU A 49 18.54 -22.79 -9.98
C LEU A 49 19.90 -22.82 -10.68
N CYS A 50 20.59 -23.95 -10.62
CA CYS A 50 21.87 -24.15 -11.27
C CYS A 50 21.67 -24.81 -12.64
N VAL A 51 22.46 -24.38 -13.63
CA VAL A 51 22.40 -24.86 -15.01
C VAL A 51 23.80 -25.31 -15.46
N GLY A 52 23.88 -26.40 -16.18
CA GLY A 52 25.13 -26.91 -16.74
C GLY A 52 25.35 -28.41 -16.47
N ALA A 53 26.50 -28.93 -16.88
CA ALA A 53 26.87 -30.34 -16.67
C ALA A 53 26.94 -30.69 -15.17
N ASP A 54 27.46 -29.74 -14.36
CA ASP A 54 27.62 -29.89 -12.89
C ASP A 54 26.53 -29.21 -12.08
N ALA A 55 25.31 -29.11 -12.66
CA ALA A 55 24.21 -28.38 -12.03
C ALA A 55 23.87 -28.91 -10.64
N GLU A 56 23.92 -30.22 -10.42
CA GLU A 56 23.60 -30.86 -9.14
C GLU A 56 24.63 -30.54 -8.07
N ALA A 57 25.93 -30.61 -8.40
CA ALA A 57 27.00 -30.27 -7.47
C ALA A 57 26.95 -28.78 -7.08
N LYS A 58 26.68 -27.89 -8.04
CA LYS A 58 26.50 -26.45 -7.80
C LYS A 58 25.28 -26.17 -6.94
N ALA A 59 24.15 -26.85 -7.17
CA ALA A 59 22.94 -26.68 -6.38
C ALA A 59 23.12 -27.17 -4.93
N ALA A 60 23.82 -28.29 -4.73
CA ALA A 60 24.15 -28.78 -3.39
C ALA A 60 25.09 -27.82 -2.64
N LYS A 61 26.12 -27.29 -3.33
CA LYS A 61 27.04 -26.29 -2.77
C LYS A 61 26.30 -24.99 -2.40
N ALA A 62 25.45 -24.48 -3.31
CA ALA A 62 24.66 -23.27 -3.07
C ALA A 62 23.69 -23.46 -1.87
N TRP A 63 23.13 -24.67 -1.70
CA TRP A 63 22.32 -25.02 -0.55
C TRP A 63 23.13 -24.95 0.76
N GLY A 64 24.30 -25.56 0.80
CA GLY A 64 25.19 -25.53 1.96
C GLY A 64 25.60 -24.11 2.35
N HIS A 65 25.99 -23.26 1.40
CA HIS A 65 26.34 -21.86 1.68
C HIS A 65 25.19 -21.02 2.22
N LYS A 66 23.98 -21.22 1.71
CA LYS A 66 22.79 -20.44 2.12
C LYS A 66 22.29 -20.82 3.53
N HIS A 67 22.52 -22.03 3.94
CA HIS A 67 21.95 -22.59 5.18
C HIS A 67 22.99 -22.88 6.26
N HIS A 68 24.28 -22.75 5.97
CA HIS A 68 25.39 -22.86 6.90
C HIS A 68 26.18 -21.56 7.08
N ALA A 69 25.54 -20.39 6.87
CA ALA A 69 26.12 -19.18 7.43
C ALA A 69 26.27 -19.44 8.95
N PRO A 70 27.49 -19.28 9.51
CA PRO A 70 27.68 -19.49 10.95
C PRO A 70 26.62 -18.64 11.65
N PRO A 71 25.97 -19.18 12.72
CA PRO A 71 25.06 -18.38 13.52
C PRO A 71 25.81 -17.11 13.89
N ALA A 72 25.23 -15.96 13.57
CA ALA A 72 25.80 -14.67 13.96
C ALA A 72 26.20 -14.80 15.45
N PRO A 73 27.42 -14.39 15.84
CA PRO A 73 27.85 -14.49 17.23
C PRO A 73 26.74 -13.88 18.07
N PRO A 74 26.33 -14.53 19.20
CA PRO A 74 25.25 -14.03 20.02
C PRO A 74 25.58 -12.56 20.29
N ALA A 75 24.75 -11.66 19.79
CA ALA A 75 24.94 -10.23 19.97
C ALA A 75 25.12 -10.05 21.47
N ALA A 76 26.34 -9.58 21.86
CA ALA A 76 26.63 -9.31 23.25
C ALA A 76 25.42 -8.56 23.79
N ARG A 77 24.77 -9.10 24.82
CA ARG A 77 23.67 -8.44 25.53
C ARG A 77 24.25 -7.13 26.06
N VAL A 78 24.24 -6.11 25.20
CA VAL A 78 24.37 -4.76 25.65
C VAL A 78 23.14 -4.54 26.51
N VAL A 79 23.36 -4.58 27.82
CA VAL A 79 22.41 -4.04 28.79
C VAL A 79 22.29 -2.57 28.40
N ARG A 80 21.41 -2.30 27.46
CA ARG A 80 20.98 -0.94 27.18
C ARG A 80 20.17 -0.54 28.39
N ASP A 81 20.77 0.25 29.26
CA ASP A 81 20.00 1.12 30.11
C ASP A 81 18.93 1.72 29.21
N ARG A 82 17.67 1.35 29.56
CA ARG A 82 16.50 1.89 28.90
C ARG A 82 16.42 3.37 29.25
N VAL A 83 17.23 4.18 28.58
CA VAL A 83 16.79 5.51 28.24
C VAL A 83 15.62 5.27 27.30
N SER A 84 14.44 5.39 27.83
CA SER A 84 13.19 5.36 27.08
C SER A 84 13.18 6.61 26.20
N VAL A 85 13.92 6.53 25.07
CA VAL A 85 13.62 7.36 23.93
C VAL A 85 12.22 6.91 23.54
N PRO A 86 11.19 7.77 23.62
CA PRO A 86 9.89 7.40 23.11
C PRO A 86 10.12 7.04 21.66
N GLU A 87 10.03 5.74 21.33
CA GLU A 87 9.93 5.33 19.93
C GLU A 87 8.84 6.21 19.34
N PRO A 88 9.11 6.90 18.22
CA PRO A 88 8.04 7.56 17.50
C PRO A 88 7.04 6.43 17.24
N THR A 89 5.98 6.44 18.04
CA THR A 89 4.81 5.62 17.77
C THR A 89 4.46 6.01 16.34
N LEU A 90 4.84 5.16 15.38
CA LEU A 90 4.35 5.24 14.02
C LEU A 90 2.84 5.22 14.20
N GLN A 91 2.25 6.41 14.25
CA GLN A 91 0.81 6.56 14.32
C GLN A 91 0.32 5.92 13.04
N ARG A 92 -0.07 4.66 13.16
CA ARG A 92 -0.63 3.90 12.03
C ARG A 92 -1.77 4.74 11.47
N ASP A 93 -1.77 4.91 10.16
CA ASP A 93 -2.84 5.68 9.50
C ASP A 93 -4.18 5.03 9.89
N PRO A 94 -5.09 5.75 10.55
CA PRO A 94 -6.39 5.21 10.96
C PRO A 94 -7.18 4.63 9.77
N LEU A 95 -6.86 5.04 8.55
CA LEU A 95 -7.46 4.51 7.33
C LEU A 95 -7.07 3.05 7.07
N GLU A 96 -5.94 2.56 7.59
CA GLU A 96 -5.59 1.15 7.52
C GLU A 96 -6.59 0.26 8.25
N LEU A 97 -7.21 0.75 9.34
CA LEU A 97 -8.23 0.00 10.06
C LEU A 97 -9.45 -0.25 9.17
N ILE A 98 -9.86 0.76 8.41
CA ILE A 98 -10.98 0.64 7.45
C ILE A 98 -10.62 -0.34 6.33
N ALA A 99 -9.41 -0.24 5.78
CA ALA A 99 -8.94 -1.15 4.72
C ALA A 99 -8.90 -2.60 5.21
N ARG A 100 -8.43 -2.84 6.43
CA ARG A 100 -8.35 -4.18 7.03
C ARG A 100 -9.73 -4.79 7.32
N MET A 101 -10.70 -4.00 7.72
CA MET A 101 -12.07 -4.46 7.96
C MET A 101 -12.67 -5.17 6.74
N LEU A 102 -12.33 -4.72 5.52
CA LEU A 102 -12.89 -5.26 4.29
C LEU A 102 -12.13 -6.49 3.77
N VAL A 103 -10.88 -6.65 4.13
CA VAL A 103 -10.08 -7.83 3.71
C VAL A 103 -10.46 -9.09 4.50
N GLY A 104 -11.42 -8.98 5.45
CA GLY A 104 -12.04 -10.14 6.11
C GLY A 104 -11.12 -10.93 7.03
N GLY A 105 -9.98 -10.39 7.39
CA GLY A 105 -9.07 -10.99 8.36
C GLY A 105 -9.39 -10.49 9.76
N SER A 106 -9.83 -11.36 10.67
CA SER A 106 -9.71 -11.12 12.10
C SER A 106 -8.23 -11.04 12.45
N TYR A 107 -7.61 -9.88 12.20
CA TYR A 107 -6.25 -9.65 12.61
C TYR A 107 -6.25 -9.42 14.13
N ARG A 108 -5.97 -10.49 14.88
CA ARG A 108 -5.48 -10.34 16.22
C ARG A 108 -4.03 -9.87 16.09
N GLU A 109 -3.77 -8.59 16.31
CA GLU A 109 -2.42 -8.20 16.68
C GLU A 109 -2.03 -9.00 17.92
N PRO A 110 -0.88 -9.71 17.91
CA PRO A 110 -0.34 -10.23 19.14
C PRO A 110 -0.12 -9.01 20.05
N SER A 111 -0.94 -8.89 21.08
CA SER A 111 -0.79 -7.85 22.09
C SER A 111 0.40 -8.24 22.95
N ASP A 112 1.58 -7.71 22.66
CA ASP A 112 2.79 -7.84 23.50
C ASP A 112 2.67 -7.06 24.83
N GLY A 113 1.47 -6.64 25.18
CA GLY A 113 1.17 -5.94 26.41
C GLY A 113 -0.25 -6.25 26.86
N ARG A 114 -0.46 -6.28 28.16
CA ARG A 114 -1.78 -6.30 28.77
C ARG A 114 -2.48 -4.96 28.53
N SER A 115 -3.04 -4.76 27.33
CA SER A 115 -3.92 -3.63 27.07
C SER A 115 -5.18 -3.84 27.90
N SER A 116 -5.51 -2.88 28.76
CA SER A 116 -6.76 -2.87 29.51
C SER A 116 -7.98 -2.53 28.64
N MET A 117 -7.75 -2.10 27.40
CA MET A 117 -8.83 -1.77 26.47
C MET A 117 -9.21 -3.00 25.63
N PRO A 118 -10.51 -3.22 25.42
CA PRO A 118 -10.99 -4.30 24.56
C PRO A 118 -10.48 -4.07 23.11
N PRO A 119 -10.18 -5.16 22.35
CA PRO A 119 -9.74 -5.03 20.97
C PRO A 119 -10.86 -4.43 20.13
N LEU A 120 -10.48 -3.49 19.23
CA LEU A 120 -11.41 -2.88 18.29
C LEU A 120 -12.02 -3.95 17.38
N THR A 121 -13.33 -3.93 17.26
CA THR A 121 -14.09 -4.84 16.40
C THR A 121 -14.39 -4.18 15.04
N SER A 122 -14.73 -4.98 14.03
CA SER A 122 -15.19 -4.45 12.74
C SER A 122 -16.49 -3.64 12.89
N ALA A 123 -17.33 -3.96 13.88
CA ALA A 123 -18.55 -3.22 14.19
C ALA A 123 -18.25 -1.81 14.71
N ASP A 124 -17.20 -1.66 15.56
CA ASP A 124 -16.78 -0.36 16.08
C ASP A 124 -16.30 0.55 14.96
N ILE A 125 -15.49 -0.01 14.04
CA ILE A 125 -14.98 0.71 12.87
C ILE A 125 -16.13 1.13 11.95
N ALA A 126 -17.05 0.21 11.65
CA ALA A 126 -18.23 0.50 10.82
C ALA A 126 -19.14 1.53 11.48
N GLY A 127 -19.33 1.45 12.80
CA GLY A 127 -20.06 2.42 13.60
C GLY A 127 -19.44 3.81 13.54
N ALA A 128 -18.12 3.90 13.74
CA ALA A 128 -17.38 5.17 13.66
C ALA A 128 -17.53 5.84 12.30
N VAL A 129 -17.37 5.06 11.20
CA VAL A 129 -17.62 5.54 9.82
C VAL A 129 -19.08 5.93 9.63
N GLY A 130 -20.02 5.15 10.18
CA GLY A 130 -21.46 5.43 10.11
C GLY A 130 -21.81 6.78 10.70
N MET A 131 -21.23 7.11 11.84
CA MET A 131 -21.49 8.31 12.63
C MET A 131 -20.78 9.60 12.13
N MET A 132 -19.94 9.52 11.08
CA MET A 132 -19.33 10.71 10.49
C MET A 132 -20.40 11.64 9.93
N ARG A 133 -20.34 12.93 10.32
CA ARG A 133 -21.33 13.96 9.97
C ARG A 133 -21.08 14.56 8.59
N ASP A 134 -19.81 14.82 8.25
CA ASP A 134 -19.47 15.38 6.94
C ASP A 134 -19.46 14.26 5.88
N SER A 135 -20.49 14.23 5.05
CA SER A 135 -20.63 13.25 3.96
C SER A 135 -19.48 13.30 2.95
N VAL A 136 -18.86 14.46 2.72
CA VAL A 136 -17.74 14.61 1.78
C VAL A 136 -16.47 14.05 2.40
N ALA A 137 -16.22 14.35 3.67
CA ALA A 137 -15.11 13.80 4.43
C ALA A 137 -15.21 12.27 4.54
N LYS A 138 -16.41 11.75 4.85
CA LYS A 138 -16.70 10.32 4.84
C LYS A 138 -16.38 9.66 3.49
N GLN A 139 -16.84 10.27 2.39
CA GLN A 139 -16.55 9.76 1.04
C GLN A 139 -15.05 9.78 0.73
N ALA A 140 -14.33 10.84 1.13
CA ALA A 140 -12.89 10.93 0.91
C ALA A 140 -12.14 9.83 1.69
N VAL A 141 -12.46 9.64 2.97
CA VAL A 141 -11.89 8.59 3.82
C VAL A 141 -12.14 7.21 3.22
N MET A 142 -13.38 6.92 2.86
CA MET A 142 -13.75 5.64 2.25
C MET A 142 -13.06 5.43 0.89
N ALA A 143 -12.99 6.47 0.04
CA ALA A 143 -12.35 6.37 -1.26
C ALA A 143 -10.86 6.01 -1.14
N VAL A 144 -10.14 6.61 -0.19
CA VAL A 144 -8.72 6.34 0.04
C VAL A 144 -8.52 4.98 0.71
N ALA A 145 -9.26 4.68 1.79
CA ALA A 145 -9.12 3.44 2.53
C ALA A 145 -9.39 2.20 1.68
N LEU A 146 -10.42 2.27 0.82
CA LEU A 146 -10.86 1.16 -0.02
C LEU A 146 -10.23 1.17 -1.40
N ARG A 147 -9.35 2.13 -1.69
CA ARG A 147 -8.85 2.37 -3.04
C ARG A 147 -10.02 2.35 -4.04
N GLY A 148 -11.03 3.18 -3.74
CA GLY A 148 -12.33 3.19 -4.40
C GLY A 148 -12.22 3.19 -5.93
N GLN A 149 -13.15 2.52 -6.57
CA GLN A 149 -13.19 2.42 -8.02
C GLN A 149 -14.49 3.00 -8.58
N GLY A 150 -14.42 3.59 -9.76
CA GLY A 150 -15.58 3.94 -10.55
C GLY A 150 -16.52 4.97 -9.91
N VAL A 151 -17.73 4.54 -9.58
CA VAL A 151 -18.84 5.43 -9.16
C VAL A 151 -18.52 6.23 -7.89
N SER A 152 -17.81 5.65 -6.94
CA SER A 152 -17.45 6.33 -5.68
C SER A 152 -16.52 7.51 -5.91
N LEU A 153 -15.55 7.41 -6.84
CA LEU A 153 -14.63 8.49 -7.19
C LEU A 153 -15.35 9.63 -7.93
N SER A 154 -16.24 9.31 -8.85
CA SER A 154 -17.01 10.34 -9.57
C SER A 154 -18.02 11.03 -8.65
N SER A 155 -18.57 10.34 -7.65
CA SER A 155 -19.41 10.92 -6.60
C SER A 155 -18.63 11.92 -5.75
N LEU A 156 -17.43 11.53 -5.28
CA LEU A 156 -16.53 12.41 -4.52
C LEU A 156 -16.16 13.65 -5.33
N GLY A 157 -15.82 13.50 -6.63
CA GLY A 157 -15.52 14.62 -7.51
C GLY A 157 -16.69 15.60 -7.64
N ARG A 158 -17.92 15.10 -7.76
CA ARG A 158 -19.14 15.95 -7.84
C ARG A 158 -19.42 16.71 -6.55
N THR A 159 -19.28 16.08 -5.40
CA THR A 159 -19.52 16.74 -4.11
C THR A 159 -18.44 17.78 -3.81
N LEU A 160 -17.20 17.49 -4.19
CA LEU A 160 -16.08 18.42 -4.05
C LEU A 160 -16.19 19.62 -5.00
N ALA A 161 -16.79 19.44 -6.18
CA ALA A 161 -16.96 20.51 -7.18
C ALA A 161 -17.57 21.78 -6.58
N LYS A 162 -18.56 21.63 -5.70
CA LYS A 162 -19.20 22.74 -5.01
C LYS A 162 -18.23 23.53 -4.10
N ARG A 163 -17.31 22.83 -3.44
CA ARG A 163 -16.29 23.46 -2.56
C ARG A 163 -15.25 24.22 -3.41
N VAL A 164 -14.75 23.60 -4.46
CA VAL A 164 -13.77 24.21 -5.36
C VAL A 164 -14.37 25.39 -6.13
N MET A 165 -15.61 25.28 -6.60
CA MET A 165 -16.31 26.42 -7.24
C MET A 165 -16.41 27.62 -6.32
N ARG A 166 -16.79 27.42 -5.05
CA ARG A 166 -16.84 28.51 -4.07
C ARG A 166 -15.48 29.17 -3.90
N GLN A 167 -14.42 28.41 -3.90
CA GLN A 167 -13.06 28.91 -3.74
C GLN A 167 -12.59 29.70 -4.97
N ILE A 168 -12.92 29.24 -6.19
CA ILE A 168 -12.65 29.98 -7.44
C ILE A 168 -13.45 31.30 -7.47
N GLN A 169 -14.71 31.27 -7.05
CA GLN A 169 -15.53 32.49 -6.97
C GLN A 169 -15.00 33.47 -5.93
N TRP A 170 -14.53 32.99 -4.81
CA TRP A 170 -13.90 33.84 -3.78
C TRP A 170 -12.62 34.50 -4.32
N GLN A 171 -11.74 33.76 -5.01
CA GLN A 171 -10.56 34.33 -5.67
C GLN A 171 -10.94 35.39 -6.71
N ARG A 172 -12.02 35.19 -7.47
CA ARG A 172 -12.54 36.21 -8.41
C ARG A 172 -12.94 37.49 -7.69
N ARG A 173 -13.58 37.40 -6.52
CA ARG A 173 -13.98 38.55 -5.72
C ARG A 173 -12.78 39.29 -5.14
N SER A 174 -11.70 38.63 -4.85
CA SER A 174 -10.45 39.22 -4.35
C SER A 174 -9.57 39.83 -5.47
N GLY A 175 -10.09 39.98 -6.70
CA GLY A 175 -9.39 40.60 -7.80
C GLY A 175 -8.41 39.67 -8.58
N ALA A 176 -8.25 38.44 -8.18
CA ALA A 176 -7.42 37.49 -8.89
C ALA A 176 -8.09 37.07 -10.23
N LYS A 177 -7.31 37.04 -11.32
CA LYS A 177 -7.81 36.52 -12.60
C LYS A 177 -8.15 35.05 -12.48
N PRO A 178 -9.42 34.63 -12.60
CA PRO A 178 -9.80 33.25 -12.45
C PRO A 178 -9.24 32.40 -13.60
N ALA A 179 -8.78 31.18 -13.27
CA ALA A 179 -8.32 30.23 -14.27
C ALA A 179 -9.46 29.65 -15.13
N LEU A 180 -10.67 29.63 -14.58
CA LEU A 180 -11.91 29.15 -15.22
C LEU A 180 -13.07 30.09 -14.96
N ARG A 181 -13.95 30.24 -15.95
CA ARG A 181 -15.22 30.96 -15.85
C ARG A 181 -16.35 29.98 -15.60
N MET A 182 -16.92 29.98 -14.40
CA MET A 182 -17.94 29.01 -14.02
C MET A 182 -19.27 29.21 -14.76
N ASP A 183 -19.42 30.35 -15.42
CA ASP A 183 -20.60 30.67 -16.26
C ASP A 183 -20.54 29.91 -17.61
N ASP A 184 -19.33 29.54 -18.07
CA ASP A 184 -19.11 28.80 -19.32
C ASP A 184 -19.27 27.28 -19.10
N PRO A 185 -20.14 26.60 -19.86
CA PRO A 185 -20.28 25.12 -19.79
C PRO A 185 -18.98 24.38 -20.09
N ALA A 186 -18.14 24.89 -21.00
CA ALA A 186 -16.85 24.27 -21.33
C ALA A 186 -15.89 24.31 -20.14
N ASP A 187 -15.85 25.43 -19.41
CA ASP A 187 -14.99 25.54 -18.23
C ASP A 187 -15.50 24.69 -17.05
N ARG A 188 -16.82 24.53 -16.92
CA ARG A 188 -17.39 23.59 -15.95
C ARG A 188 -17.00 22.13 -16.28
N TRP A 189 -16.97 21.77 -17.55
CA TRP A 189 -16.52 20.45 -17.98
C TRP A 189 -15.01 20.26 -17.71
N ARG A 190 -14.17 21.25 -18.07
CA ARG A 190 -12.72 21.25 -17.77
C ARG A 190 -12.47 21.08 -16.27
N MET A 191 -13.19 21.81 -15.42
CA MET A 191 -13.09 21.68 -13.98
C MET A 191 -13.41 20.24 -13.51
N ARG A 192 -14.42 19.59 -14.09
CA ARG A 192 -14.75 18.19 -13.74
C ARG A 192 -13.60 17.23 -14.05
N LEU A 193 -12.93 17.40 -15.18
CA LEU A 193 -11.76 16.59 -15.54
C LEU A 193 -10.61 16.81 -14.55
N VAL A 194 -10.28 18.06 -14.24
CA VAL A 194 -9.22 18.37 -13.27
C VAL A 194 -9.55 17.81 -11.89
N LEU A 195 -10.81 17.88 -11.47
CA LEU A 195 -11.26 17.28 -10.20
C LEU A 195 -11.13 15.76 -10.22
N GLN A 196 -11.46 15.12 -11.34
CA GLN A 196 -11.32 13.68 -11.48
C GLN A 196 -9.84 13.26 -11.40
N ASP A 197 -8.94 14.01 -12.03
CA ASP A 197 -7.50 13.78 -11.95
C ASP A 197 -7.01 13.94 -10.50
N ALA A 198 -7.44 15.00 -9.80
CA ALA A 198 -7.05 15.23 -8.41
C ALA A 198 -7.56 14.13 -7.46
N VAL A 199 -8.77 13.62 -7.69
CA VAL A 199 -9.32 12.49 -6.92
C VAL A 199 -8.57 11.20 -7.22
N ASN A 200 -8.27 10.93 -8.48
CA ASN A 200 -7.49 9.77 -8.89
C ASN A 200 -6.09 9.79 -8.27
N ASP A 201 -5.41 10.94 -8.30
CA ASP A 201 -4.07 11.11 -7.72
C ASP A 201 -4.07 10.98 -6.18
N LEU A 202 -5.18 11.32 -5.53
CA LEU A 202 -5.32 11.12 -4.08
C LEU A 202 -5.43 9.63 -3.72
N VAL A 203 -6.21 8.87 -4.50
CA VAL A 203 -6.51 7.46 -4.25
C VAL A 203 -5.42 6.54 -4.82
N TRP A 204 -4.83 6.93 -5.95
CA TRP A 204 -3.85 6.15 -6.71
C TRP A 204 -2.62 7.00 -7.05
N PRO A 205 -1.82 7.43 -6.05
CA PRO A 205 -0.68 8.30 -6.29
C PRO A 205 0.37 7.69 -7.24
N GLU A 206 0.41 6.36 -7.33
CA GLU A 206 1.29 5.61 -8.23
C GLU A 206 0.88 5.73 -9.72
N ARG A 207 -0.36 6.15 -10.01
CA ARG A 207 -0.89 6.29 -11.38
C ARG A 207 -0.93 7.73 -11.86
N LYS A 208 -0.22 8.60 -11.16
CA LYS A 208 -0.21 10.03 -11.47
C LYS A 208 0.29 10.30 -12.90
N ILE A 209 -0.53 11.02 -13.66
CA ILE A 209 -0.22 11.43 -15.03
C ILE A 209 0.61 12.72 -15.02
N ALA A 210 1.50 12.89 -16.01
CA ALA A 210 2.25 14.13 -16.14
C ALA A 210 1.30 15.32 -16.36
N ALA A 211 1.54 16.42 -15.63
CA ALA A 211 0.65 17.59 -15.65
C ALA A 211 0.47 18.20 -17.06
N GLN A 212 1.44 17.99 -17.96
CA GLN A 212 1.34 18.45 -19.34
C GLN A 212 0.32 17.64 -20.13
N ASP A 213 0.27 16.33 -19.95
CA ASP A 213 -0.64 15.44 -20.67
C ASP A 213 -2.06 15.56 -20.11
N ALA A 214 -2.19 15.67 -18.78
CA ALA A 214 -3.46 15.96 -18.14
C ALA A 214 -4.05 17.30 -18.58
N ALA A 215 -3.23 18.35 -18.70
CA ALA A 215 -3.66 19.66 -19.20
C ALA A 215 -4.11 19.58 -20.67
N LYS A 216 -3.42 18.84 -21.53
CA LYS A 216 -3.83 18.58 -22.92
C LYS A 216 -5.18 17.86 -22.97
N ALA A 217 -5.37 16.80 -22.17
CA ALA A 217 -6.62 16.06 -22.08
C ALA A 217 -7.78 16.95 -21.63
N ALA A 218 -7.55 17.86 -20.68
CA ALA A 218 -8.52 18.84 -20.22
C ALA A 218 -8.70 20.04 -21.18
N LYS A 219 -7.96 20.09 -22.31
CA LYS A 219 -7.93 21.22 -23.24
C LYS A 219 -7.68 22.57 -22.55
N MET A 220 -6.70 22.58 -21.65
CA MET A 220 -6.32 23.74 -20.84
C MET A 220 -4.84 24.10 -21.06
N ARG A 221 -4.48 25.38 -20.78
CA ARG A 221 -3.08 25.75 -20.63
C ARG A 221 -2.52 25.13 -19.35
N LYS A 222 -1.28 24.62 -19.39
CA LYS A 222 -0.63 23.97 -18.25
C LYS A 222 -0.70 24.81 -16.96
N GLY A 223 -0.48 26.13 -17.06
CA GLY A 223 -0.55 27.03 -15.89
C GLY A 223 -1.94 27.11 -15.26
N ASP A 224 -2.99 27.19 -16.10
CA ASP A 224 -4.38 27.22 -15.62
C ASP A 224 -4.80 25.86 -15.03
N TYR A 225 -4.39 24.77 -15.68
CA TYR A 225 -4.59 23.41 -15.15
C TYR A 225 -3.97 23.26 -13.76
N LEU A 226 -2.66 23.60 -13.61
CA LEU A 226 -1.97 23.48 -12.33
C LEU A 226 -2.59 24.33 -11.22
N ARG A 227 -3.12 25.52 -11.57
CA ARG A 227 -3.79 26.39 -10.61
C ARG A 227 -5.08 25.76 -10.10
N VAL A 228 -5.93 25.23 -10.99
CA VAL A 228 -7.18 24.58 -10.61
C VAL A 228 -6.92 23.25 -9.89
N TYR A 229 -5.94 22.47 -10.36
CA TYR A 229 -5.51 21.23 -9.75
C TYR A 229 -4.98 21.46 -8.32
N GLY A 230 -4.19 22.53 -8.11
CA GLY A 230 -3.71 22.90 -6.78
C GLY A 230 -4.85 23.19 -5.80
N LEU A 231 -5.87 23.95 -6.24
CA LEU A 231 -7.06 24.21 -5.43
C LEU A 231 -7.84 22.91 -5.10
N ALA A 232 -8.02 22.05 -6.09
CA ALA A 232 -8.70 20.77 -5.94
C ALA A 232 -7.95 19.84 -4.97
N SER A 233 -6.64 19.70 -5.16
CA SER A 233 -5.79 18.86 -4.31
C SER A 233 -5.76 19.35 -2.86
N THR A 234 -5.65 20.67 -2.65
CA THR A 234 -5.68 21.26 -1.31
C THR A 234 -7.01 21.01 -0.62
N ALA A 235 -8.13 21.25 -1.32
CA ALA A 235 -9.46 20.99 -0.79
C ALA A 235 -9.71 19.52 -0.47
N LEU A 236 -9.18 18.60 -1.29
CA LEU A 236 -9.26 17.16 -1.07
C LEU A 236 -8.45 16.72 0.15
N ARG A 237 -7.20 17.14 0.25
CA ARG A 237 -6.33 16.82 1.38
C ARG A 237 -6.93 17.33 2.69
N GLN A 238 -7.37 18.58 2.72
CA GLN A 238 -8.04 19.14 3.88
C GLN A 238 -9.30 18.34 4.27
N THR A 239 -10.12 17.99 3.28
CA THR A 239 -11.32 17.15 3.50
C THR A 239 -10.97 15.77 4.05
N LEU A 240 -9.87 15.16 3.55
CA LEU A 240 -9.38 13.87 4.04
C LEU A 240 -8.85 13.97 5.46
N ASP A 241 -8.10 15.03 5.78
CA ASP A 241 -7.54 15.25 7.12
C ASP A 241 -8.65 15.53 8.14
N ASP A 242 -9.66 16.31 7.76
CA ASP A 242 -10.86 16.54 8.59
C ASP A 242 -11.61 15.22 8.82
N GLY A 243 -11.72 14.40 7.78
CA GLY A 243 -12.33 13.07 7.87
C GLY A 243 -11.55 12.11 8.77
N ARG A 244 -10.22 12.11 8.68
CA ARG A 244 -9.35 11.33 9.57
C ARG A 244 -9.54 11.74 11.05
N LYS A 245 -9.55 13.03 11.31
CA LYS A 245 -9.77 13.56 12.66
C LYS A 245 -11.14 13.19 13.21
N GLU A 246 -12.20 13.34 12.40
CA GLU A 246 -13.55 12.95 12.79
C GLU A 246 -13.67 11.46 13.05
N PHE A 247 -13.11 10.62 12.16
CA PHE A 247 -13.10 9.17 12.31
C PHE A 247 -12.38 8.74 13.59
N CYS A 248 -11.17 9.26 13.85
CA CYS A 248 -10.43 8.98 15.07
C CYS A 248 -11.21 9.43 16.31
N GLY A 249 -11.79 10.62 16.27
CA GLY A 249 -12.60 11.12 17.37
C GLY A 249 -13.83 10.24 17.67
N ARG A 250 -14.43 9.64 16.64
CA ARG A 250 -15.55 8.69 16.81
C ARG A 250 -15.11 7.31 17.28
N LEU A 251 -13.91 6.89 16.92
CA LEU A 251 -13.40 5.56 17.26
C LEU A 251 -12.83 5.48 18.67
N PHE A 252 -12.16 6.54 19.13
CA PHE A 252 -11.40 6.52 20.38
C PHE A 252 -12.01 7.37 21.51
N ASN A 253 -13.01 8.22 21.22
CA ASN A 253 -13.66 9.09 22.22
C ASN A 253 -15.13 8.66 22.48
N GLN A 254 -15.41 7.36 22.40
CA GLN A 254 -16.70 6.80 22.82
C GLN A 254 -16.74 6.58 24.32
#